data_b7106b632e1e8c41e64e47120d70e5ca
#
_entry.id   b7106b632e1e8c41e64e47120d70e5ca
#
_cell.length_a   1.000
_cell.length_b   1.000
_cell.length_c   1.000
_cell.angle_alpha   90.00
_cell.angle_beta   90.00
_cell.angle_gamma   90.00
#
_symmetry.space_group_name_H-M   'P 1'
#
loop_
_entity.id
_entity.type
_entity.pdbx_description
1 polymer ?
#
loop_
_entity_poly.entity_id
_entity_poly.type
_entity_poly.pdbx_seq_one_letter_code
_entity_poly.pdbx_strand_id
1 'polypeptide(L)'
;MEKRIAICPGSFDPITKGHLDIIRRAANLFDEVIVLIMVNYTKTNTAFTAAERVEMARRVTADIPNVRVDYYAGLLADYARQQGAGGNAVCWGKTNLPH
;
A
#
# COMPACT_ATOMS: atom_id res chain seq x y z
N MET A 1 8.17 -19.94 -10.33
CA MET A 1 8.30 -18.55 -10.78
C MET A 1 8.17 -17.61 -9.61
N GLU A 2 8.95 -16.57 -9.64
CA GLU A 2 8.96 -15.62 -8.54
C GLU A 2 7.72 -14.73 -8.60
N LYS A 3 7.16 -14.48 -7.43
CA LYS A 3 6.00 -13.63 -7.30
C LYS A 3 6.40 -12.17 -7.45
N ARG A 4 5.66 -11.43 -8.26
CA ARG A 4 5.85 -9.99 -8.41
C ARG A 4 4.90 -9.27 -7.46
N ILE A 5 5.46 -8.41 -6.62
CA ILE A 5 4.71 -7.73 -5.57
C ILE A 5 4.78 -6.23 -5.81
N ALA A 6 3.63 -5.57 -5.83
CA ALA A 6 3.55 -4.12 -5.87
C ALA A 6 3.20 -3.60 -4.49
N ILE A 7 3.91 -2.58 -4.05
CA ILE A 7 3.64 -1.91 -2.78
C ILE A 7 3.08 -0.53 -3.09
N CYS A 8 1.88 -0.26 -2.60
CA CYS A 8 1.23 1.04 -2.77
C CYS A 8 1.29 1.80 -1.45
N PRO A 9 2.33 2.59 -1.23
CA PRO A 9 2.49 3.30 0.04
C PRO A 9 1.68 4.59 0.07
N GLY A 10 1.27 4.99 1.26
CA GLY A 10 0.60 6.27 1.45
C GLY A 10 0.01 6.39 2.83
N SER A 11 -0.50 7.57 3.14
CA SER A 11 -1.18 7.82 4.41
C SER A 11 -2.58 7.22 4.42
N PHE A 12 -3.27 7.29 3.29
CA PHE A 12 -4.66 6.80 3.13
C PHE A 12 -5.56 7.31 4.26
N ASP A 13 -5.63 8.62 4.39
CA ASP A 13 -6.31 9.28 5.50
C ASP A 13 -7.44 10.19 5.00
N PRO A 14 -8.56 9.62 4.48
CA PRO A 14 -8.82 8.21 4.22
C PRO A 14 -8.42 7.79 2.80
N ILE A 15 -8.55 6.50 2.52
CA ILE A 15 -8.39 5.98 1.16
C ILE A 15 -9.51 6.54 0.28
N THR A 16 -9.16 6.91 -0.95
CA THR A 16 -10.09 7.55 -1.89
C THR A 16 -10.31 6.66 -3.11
N LYS A 17 -11.25 7.07 -3.96
CA LYS A 17 -11.50 6.37 -5.22
C LYS A 17 -10.28 6.42 -6.13
N GLY A 18 -9.52 7.52 -6.08
CA GLY A 18 -8.27 7.62 -6.84
C GLY A 18 -7.24 6.60 -6.40
N HIS A 19 -7.10 6.43 -5.10
CA HIS A 19 -6.22 5.40 -4.56
C HIS A 19 -6.68 4.01 -5.01
N LEU A 20 -7.98 3.76 -4.94
CA LEU A 20 -8.53 2.46 -5.28
C LEU A 20 -8.32 2.14 -6.76
N ASP A 21 -8.43 3.12 -7.64
CA ASP A 21 -8.17 2.96 -9.05
C ASP A 21 -6.72 2.52 -9.31
N ILE A 22 -5.78 3.17 -8.65
CA ILE A 22 -4.36 2.82 -8.76
C ILE A 22 -4.12 1.39 -8.24
N ILE A 23 -4.74 1.04 -7.12
CA ILE A 23 -4.61 -0.29 -6.53
C ILE A 23 -5.15 -1.36 -7.47
N ARG A 24 -6.32 -1.13 -8.09
CA ARG A 24 -6.90 -2.07 -9.04
C ARG A 24 -6.02 -2.27 -10.26
N ARG A 25 -5.41 -1.18 -10.76
CA ARG A 25 -4.49 -1.27 -11.90
C ARG A 25 -3.27 -2.10 -11.54
N ALA A 26 -2.70 -1.87 -10.37
CA ALA A 26 -1.57 -2.64 -9.89
C ALA A 26 -1.94 -4.11 -9.72
N ALA A 27 -3.14 -4.39 -9.21
CA ALA A 27 -3.60 -5.76 -9.02
C ALA A 27 -3.70 -6.54 -10.33
N ASN A 28 -3.95 -5.84 -11.43
CA ASN A 28 -3.98 -6.47 -12.74
C ASN A 28 -2.59 -6.74 -13.32
N LEU A 29 -1.59 -6.03 -12.83
CA LEU A 29 -0.23 -6.11 -13.37
C LEU A 29 0.71 -6.98 -12.54
N PHE A 30 0.39 -7.18 -11.28
CA PHE A 30 1.26 -7.87 -10.33
C PHE A 30 0.53 -9.04 -9.70
N ASP A 31 1.31 -9.99 -9.20
CA ASP A 31 0.75 -11.19 -8.55
C ASP A 31 0.13 -10.85 -7.20
N GLU A 32 0.71 -9.88 -6.51
CA GLU A 32 0.20 -9.43 -5.21
C GLU A 32 0.38 -7.92 -5.10
N VAL A 33 -0.58 -7.27 -4.46
CA VAL A 33 -0.50 -5.84 -4.16
C VAL A 33 -0.63 -5.66 -2.66
N ILE A 34 0.28 -4.87 -2.09
CA ILE A 34 0.24 -4.51 -0.68
C ILE A 34 -0.11 -3.04 -0.57
N VAL A 35 -1.27 -2.74 -0.01
CA VAL A 35 -1.63 -1.37 0.33
C VAL A 35 -0.96 -1.07 1.67
N LEU A 36 0.08 -0.26 1.63
CA LEU A 36 0.91 0.00 2.80
C LEU A 36 0.57 1.35 3.39
N ILE A 37 -0.05 1.33 4.55
CA ILE A 37 -0.40 2.55 5.27
C ILE A 37 0.81 2.97 6.10
N MET A 38 1.43 4.08 5.67
CA MET A 38 2.59 4.62 6.36
C MET A 38 2.12 5.38 7.58
N VAL A 39 2.63 4.99 8.73
CA VAL A 39 2.25 5.58 10.00
C VAL A 39 3.41 6.43 10.53
N ASN A 40 3.11 7.68 10.88
CA ASN A 40 4.10 8.56 11.48
C ASN A 40 3.60 8.97 12.86
N TYR A 41 4.18 8.39 13.87
CA TYR A 41 3.75 8.62 15.26
C TYR A 41 4.08 10.03 15.77
N THR A 42 4.90 10.77 15.06
CA THR A 42 5.16 12.17 15.42
C THR A 42 4.10 13.10 14.85
N LYS A 43 3.29 12.62 13.92
CA LYS A 43 2.21 13.40 13.33
C LYS A 43 0.95 13.20 14.14
N THR A 44 0.37 14.29 14.64
CA THR A 44 -0.79 14.21 15.52
C THR A 44 -2.09 14.72 14.88
N ASN A 45 -2.02 15.21 13.65
CA ASN A 45 -3.16 15.85 13.00
C ASN A 45 -3.72 15.07 11.82
N THR A 46 -3.75 13.73 11.94
CA THR A 46 -4.44 12.89 10.97
C THR A 46 -5.94 12.89 11.27
N ALA A 47 -6.74 12.74 10.23
CA ALA A 47 -8.20 12.69 10.38
C ALA A 47 -8.66 11.41 11.04
N PHE A 48 -7.95 10.31 10.78
CA PHE A 48 -8.30 8.98 11.29
C PHE A 48 -7.09 8.34 11.93
N THR A 49 -7.33 7.45 12.90
CA THR A 49 -6.25 6.68 13.51
C THR A 49 -5.69 5.68 12.51
N ALA A 50 -4.51 5.14 12.80
CA ALA A 50 -3.92 4.12 11.95
C ALA A 50 -4.83 2.91 11.82
N ALA A 51 -5.43 2.47 12.93
CA ALA A 51 -6.36 1.33 12.92
C ALA A 51 -7.57 1.59 12.04
N GLU A 52 -8.13 2.79 12.11
CA GLU A 52 -9.27 3.18 11.29
C GLU A 52 -8.90 3.21 9.81
N ARG A 53 -7.74 3.73 9.48
CA ARG A 53 -7.28 3.80 8.09
C ARG A 53 -7.05 2.41 7.51
N VAL A 54 -6.48 1.51 8.28
CA VAL A 54 -6.29 0.12 7.86
C VAL A 54 -7.63 -0.56 7.62
N GLU A 55 -8.57 -0.38 8.54
CA GLU A 55 -9.89 -1.00 8.43
C GLU A 55 -10.64 -0.51 7.19
N MET A 56 -10.61 0.79 6.93
CA MET A 56 -11.26 1.35 5.75
C MET A 56 -10.65 0.80 4.47
N ALA A 57 -9.32 0.71 4.43
CA ALA A 57 -8.64 0.17 3.26
C ALA A 57 -9.00 -1.30 3.04
N ARG A 58 -9.08 -2.09 4.10
CA ARG A 58 -9.48 -3.49 4.00
C ARG A 58 -10.87 -3.66 3.43
N ARG A 59 -11.79 -2.81 3.87
CA ARG A 59 -13.19 -2.88 3.42
C ARG A 59 -13.32 -2.62 1.93
N VAL A 60 -12.65 -1.59 1.43
CA VAL A 60 -12.81 -1.20 0.03
C VAL A 60 -12.00 -2.09 -0.92
N THR A 61 -11.03 -2.85 -0.42
CA THR A 61 -10.25 -3.76 -1.24
C THR A 61 -10.66 -5.23 -1.05
N ALA A 62 -11.69 -5.49 -0.28
CA ALA A 62 -12.12 -6.85 0.05
C ALA A 62 -12.51 -7.67 -1.18
N ASP A 63 -12.94 -7.03 -2.25
CA ASP A 63 -13.33 -7.68 -3.49
C ASP A 63 -12.16 -7.93 -4.45
N ILE A 64 -10.94 -7.52 -4.07
CA ILE A 64 -9.76 -7.71 -4.92
C ILE A 64 -8.89 -8.80 -4.27
N PRO A 65 -8.88 -10.00 -4.82
CA PRO A 65 -8.32 -11.16 -4.09
C PRO A 65 -6.81 -11.13 -3.90
N ASN A 66 -6.07 -10.44 -4.74
CA ASN A 66 -4.61 -10.39 -4.63
C ASN A 66 -4.11 -9.10 -3.95
N VAL A 67 -5.00 -8.38 -3.27
CA VAL A 67 -4.65 -7.18 -2.51
C VAL A 67 -4.70 -7.49 -1.02
N ARG A 68 -3.66 -7.10 -0.31
CA ARG A 68 -3.68 -7.11 1.15
C ARG A 68 -3.27 -5.76 1.70
N VAL A 69 -3.66 -5.47 2.92
CA VAL A 69 -3.41 -4.19 3.57
C VAL A 69 -2.47 -4.42 4.75
N ASP A 70 -1.48 -3.56 4.86
CA ASP A 70 -0.53 -3.62 5.97
C ASP A 70 -0.21 -2.19 6.40
N TYR A 71 0.48 -2.03 7.49
CA TYR A 71 0.93 -0.72 7.95
C TYR A 71 2.38 -0.83 8.43
N TYR A 72 3.08 0.29 8.39
CA TYR A 72 4.48 0.31 8.77
C TYR A 72 4.88 1.70 9.25
N ALA A 73 5.63 1.73 10.34
CA ALA A 73 6.16 2.97 10.91
C ALA A 73 7.68 2.94 10.77
N GLY A 74 8.16 3.30 9.59
CA GLY A 74 9.60 3.27 9.32
C GLY A 74 9.88 3.65 7.89
N LEU A 75 11.08 3.32 7.43
CA LEU A 75 11.46 3.62 6.07
C LEU A 75 10.83 2.63 5.10
N LEU A 76 10.25 3.16 4.03
CA LEU A 76 9.63 2.34 3.00
C LEU A 76 10.63 1.34 2.40
N ALA A 77 11.89 1.74 2.25
CA ALA A 77 12.91 0.85 1.71
C ALA A 77 13.12 -0.38 2.56
N ASP A 78 13.03 -0.24 3.89
CA ASP A 78 13.17 -1.38 4.80
C ASP A 78 12.01 -2.35 4.66
N TYR A 79 10.79 -1.82 4.56
CA TYR A 79 9.62 -2.65 4.36
C TYR A 79 9.70 -3.39 3.03
N ALA A 80 10.06 -2.70 1.97
CA ALA A 80 10.16 -3.30 0.65
C ALA A 80 11.19 -4.43 0.62
N ARG A 81 12.28 -4.24 1.36
CA ARG A 81 13.33 -5.25 1.45
C ARG A 81 12.84 -6.50 2.17
N GLN A 82 12.06 -6.33 3.22
CA GLN A 82 11.48 -7.45 3.97
C GLN A 82 10.50 -8.27 3.14
N GLN A 83 9.73 -7.61 2.28
CA GLN A 83 8.69 -8.26 1.50
C GLN A 83 9.23 -8.83 0.18
N GLY A 84 10.24 -8.18 -0.38
CA GLY A 84 10.70 -8.50 -1.71
C GLY A 84 12.09 -9.10 -1.73
N ALA A 85 12.33 -10.14 -0.94
CA ALA A 85 13.61 -10.85 -0.98
C ALA A 85 13.93 -11.22 -2.42
N GLY A 86 15.04 -10.74 -2.92
CA GLY A 86 15.43 -10.96 -4.30
C GLY A 86 14.99 -9.87 -5.26
N GLY A 87 14.42 -8.79 -4.75
CA GLY A 87 14.11 -7.62 -5.56
C GLY A 87 12.81 -7.68 -6.35
N ASN A 88 11.89 -8.54 -5.95
CA ASN A 88 10.61 -8.71 -6.65
C ASN A 88 9.53 -7.72 -6.21
N ALA A 89 9.78 -6.95 -5.16
CA ALA A 89 8.84 -5.95 -4.70
C ALA A 89 9.17 -4.61 -5.31
N VAL A 90 8.16 -3.94 -5.85
CA VAL A 90 8.29 -2.61 -6.43
C VAL A 90 7.26 -1.69 -5.80
N CYS A 91 7.61 -0.42 -5.66
CA CYS A 91 6.65 0.58 -5.21
C CYS A 91 5.81 1.05 -6.38
N TRP A 92 4.51 1.12 -6.18
CA TRP A 92 3.54 1.51 -7.20
C TRP A 92 2.68 2.63 -6.65
N GLY A 93 2.29 3.55 -7.49
CA GLY A 93 1.43 4.66 -7.11
C GLY A 93 2.05 6.00 -7.45
N LYS A 94 1.61 7.04 -6.76
CA LYS A 94 2.03 8.41 -7.07
C LYS A 94 3.54 8.61 -7.05
N THR A 95 4.22 7.95 -6.14
CA THR A 95 5.66 8.11 -6.00
C THR A 95 6.45 7.50 -7.14
N ASN A 96 5.83 6.61 -7.90
CA ASN A 96 6.47 5.92 -9.00
C ASN A 96 5.99 6.37 -10.36
N LEU A 97 5.05 7.29 -10.41
CA LEU A 97 4.55 7.80 -11.67
C LEU A 97 5.48 8.90 -12.18
N PRO A 98 5.78 8.92 -13.46
CA PRO A 98 6.53 10.03 -14.03
C PRO A 98 5.71 11.31 -13.93
N HIS A 99 6.37 12.36 -13.63
CA HIS A 99 5.73 13.66 -13.49
C HIS A 99 5.94 14.51 -14.72
#